data_f0c7cabe6a6178d6e21d2065409f4e8a
#
_entry.id   f0c7cabe6a6178d6e21d2065409f4e8a
#
_cell.length_a   1.000
_cell.length_b   1.000
_cell.length_c   1.000
_cell.angle_alpha   90.00
_cell.angle_beta   90.00
_cell.angle_gamma   90.00
#
_symmetry.space_group_name_H-M   'P 1'
#
loop_
_entity.id
_entity.type
_entity.pdbx_description
1 polymer ?
#
loop_
_entity_poly.entity_id
_entity_poly.type
_entity_poly.pdbx_seq_one_letter_code
_entity_poly.pdbx_strand_id
1 'polypeptide(L)'
;PDIVCFVNGLPLAVIEAKRPDSSREWQSTNAQAVSQHIRNQHQKEIPHLFAYSQLLLAVNGNDGLYATCGTPEKFWAKWVEEEISEPEFARLKNQALSPKQIENLFGDRPASIKGEYKSLIAGGDLVVTDQDRLIISLLQPERLLEMTRLFTLFDKKAGKIVARYQQVFGIKALIERISTFDEKGSREGGVIWHTTGSGKSFTMVFFSKALIWLEELAKCRVIVVTDRVDLETQLSKTFASGGV
;
A
#
# COMPACT_ATOMS: atom_id res chain seq x y z
N PRO A 1 7.38 3.13 16.90
CA PRO A 1 7.67 2.90 15.49
C PRO A 1 9.15 3.04 15.21
N ASP A 2 9.64 2.19 14.29
CA ASP A 2 11.07 2.17 13.95
C ASP A 2 11.41 3.24 12.92
N ILE A 3 10.53 3.44 11.91
CA ILE A 3 10.69 4.46 10.86
C ILE A 3 9.36 5.17 10.65
N VAL A 4 9.41 6.49 10.51
CA VAL A 4 8.26 7.32 10.13
C VAL A 4 8.63 8.17 8.92
N CYS A 5 7.84 8.05 7.86
CA CYS A 5 8.03 8.80 6.63
C CYS A 5 7.16 10.05 6.66
N PHE A 6 7.82 11.22 6.66
CA PHE A 6 7.16 12.51 6.65
C PHE A 6 7.16 13.14 5.26
N VAL A 7 6.03 13.73 4.89
CA VAL A 7 5.91 14.59 3.71
C VAL A 7 5.31 15.92 4.18
N ASN A 8 6.05 17.01 4.00
CA ASN A 8 5.68 18.35 4.46
C ASN A 8 5.25 18.38 5.95
N GLY A 9 5.94 17.63 6.80
CA GLY A 9 5.67 17.54 8.24
C GLY A 9 4.52 16.60 8.63
N LEU A 10 3.83 15.97 7.67
CA LEU A 10 2.78 14.99 7.94
C LEU A 10 3.36 13.56 7.93
N PRO A 11 3.12 12.74 8.96
CA PRO A 11 3.56 11.35 9.01
C PRO A 11 2.66 10.47 8.13
N LEU A 12 3.02 10.31 6.85
CA LEU A 12 2.18 9.60 5.87
C LEU A 12 2.35 8.09 5.92
N ALA A 13 3.53 7.58 6.25
CA ALA A 13 3.74 6.14 6.40
C ALA A 13 4.55 5.83 7.66
N VAL A 14 4.20 4.71 8.30
CA VAL A 14 4.86 4.21 9.51
C VAL A 14 5.31 2.78 9.27
N ILE A 15 6.56 2.48 9.57
CA ILE A 15 7.17 1.16 9.39
C ILE A 15 7.61 0.61 10.75
N GLU A 16 7.22 -0.62 11.02
CA GLU A 16 7.76 -1.45 12.10
C GLU A 16 8.63 -2.54 11.48
N ALA A 17 9.90 -2.55 11.87
CA ALA A 17 10.89 -3.50 11.37
C ALA A 17 11.27 -4.50 12.46
N LYS A 18 11.25 -5.77 12.14
CA LYS A 18 11.71 -6.85 13.03
C LYS A 18 12.92 -7.53 12.41
N ARG A 19 13.78 -8.09 13.25
CA ARG A 19 14.88 -8.92 12.76
C ARG A 19 14.32 -10.16 12.10
N PRO A 20 14.88 -10.60 10.96
CA PRO A 20 14.52 -11.90 10.40
C PRO A 20 14.86 -12.97 11.43
N ASP A 21 13.89 -13.80 11.79
CA ASP A 21 14.13 -14.93 12.67
C ASP A 21 14.86 -16.02 11.87
N SER A 22 15.94 -16.57 12.43
CA SER A 22 16.65 -17.72 11.88
C SER A 22 15.89 -19.04 12.10
N SER A 23 14.90 -19.04 12.98
CA SER A 23 13.97 -20.15 13.17
C SER A 23 12.92 -20.15 12.04
N ARG A 24 12.36 -21.31 11.70
CA ARG A 24 11.37 -21.47 10.62
C ARG A 24 10.03 -20.72 10.85
N GLU A 25 9.97 -19.86 11.85
CA GLU A 25 8.79 -19.09 12.27
C GLU A 25 8.80 -17.64 11.73
N TRP A 26 9.21 -17.43 10.47
CA TRP A 26 9.19 -16.11 9.85
C TRP A 26 7.81 -15.39 9.93
N GLN A 27 6.72 -16.15 9.98
CA GLN A 27 5.38 -15.61 10.19
C GLN A 27 5.20 -14.93 11.55
N SER A 28 5.95 -15.38 12.58
CA SER A 28 5.87 -14.81 13.93
C SER A 28 6.41 -13.39 14.01
N THR A 29 7.44 -13.04 13.25
CA THR A 29 8.07 -11.71 13.30
C THR A 29 7.22 -10.64 12.64
N ASN A 30 6.56 -10.93 11.49
CA ASN A 30 5.60 -10.01 10.90
C ASN A 30 4.36 -9.84 11.78
N ALA A 31 3.86 -10.90 12.42
CA ALA A 31 2.76 -10.81 13.38
C ALA A 31 3.11 -9.92 14.57
N GLN A 32 4.35 -9.96 15.06
CA GLN A 32 4.82 -9.07 16.11
C GLN A 32 4.84 -7.59 15.66
N ALA A 33 5.31 -7.30 14.45
CA ALA A 33 5.29 -5.95 13.89
C ALA A 33 3.86 -5.44 13.72
N VAL A 34 2.95 -6.26 13.21
CA VAL A 34 1.52 -5.95 13.09
C VAL A 34 0.89 -5.67 14.45
N SER A 35 1.14 -6.55 15.44
CA SER A 35 0.66 -6.38 16.82
C SER A 35 1.17 -5.08 17.44
N GLN A 36 2.42 -4.71 17.20
CA GLN A 36 2.99 -3.45 17.66
C GLN A 36 2.31 -2.24 17.00
N HIS A 37 2.05 -2.27 15.69
CA HIS A 37 1.26 -1.23 15.02
C HIS A 37 -0.12 -1.07 15.65
N ILE A 38 -0.83 -2.17 15.89
CA ILE A 38 -2.17 -2.15 16.50
C ILE A 38 -2.11 -1.55 17.89
N ARG A 39 -1.16 -1.98 18.72
CA ARG A 39 -0.96 -1.47 20.07
C ARG A 39 -0.67 0.03 20.08
N ASN A 40 0.26 0.49 19.24
CA ASN A 40 0.68 1.89 19.19
C ASN A 40 -0.45 2.88 18.84
N GLN A 41 -1.54 2.39 18.23
CA GLN A 41 -2.73 3.19 17.90
C GLN A 41 -3.70 3.35 19.09
N HIS A 42 -3.52 2.63 20.20
CA HIS A 42 -4.40 2.77 21.37
C HIS A 42 -4.22 4.11 22.06
N GLN A 43 -5.28 4.59 22.73
CA GLN A 43 -5.32 5.90 23.39
C GLN A 43 -4.20 6.13 24.42
N LYS A 44 -3.71 5.07 25.05
CA LYS A 44 -2.63 5.12 26.05
C LYS A 44 -1.22 5.13 25.46
N GLU A 45 -1.10 4.99 24.15
CA GLU A 45 0.17 4.92 23.43
C GLU A 45 0.41 6.22 22.63
N ILE A 46 0.58 6.13 21.33
CA ILE A 46 0.90 7.28 20.45
C ILE A 46 -0.13 7.50 19.31
N PRO A 47 -1.44 7.53 19.61
CA PRO A 47 -2.49 7.59 18.58
C PRO A 47 -2.38 8.80 17.64
N HIS A 48 -1.84 9.92 18.13
CA HIS A 48 -1.70 11.15 17.33
C HIS A 48 -0.78 10.98 16.12
N LEU A 49 0.24 10.11 16.20
CA LEU A 49 1.11 9.80 15.08
C LEU A 49 0.31 9.21 13.91
N PHE A 50 -0.71 8.42 14.21
CA PHE A 50 -1.51 7.68 13.22
C PHE A 50 -2.68 8.49 12.65
N ALA A 51 -2.95 9.70 13.17
CA ALA A 51 -4.06 10.53 12.70
C ALA A 51 -3.96 10.88 11.21
N TYR A 52 -2.74 11.07 10.72
CA TYR A 52 -2.46 11.41 9.32
C TYR A 52 -1.83 10.26 8.51
N SER A 53 -1.46 9.18 9.17
CA SER A 53 -0.81 8.05 8.50
C SER A 53 -1.75 7.38 7.50
N GLN A 54 -1.24 7.16 6.29
CA GLN A 54 -1.98 6.55 5.18
C GLN A 54 -1.65 5.07 5.07
N LEU A 55 -0.37 4.71 5.18
CA LEU A 55 0.11 3.35 5.08
C LEU A 55 0.89 2.95 6.33
N LEU A 56 0.68 1.71 6.76
CA LEU A 56 1.43 1.04 7.81
C LEU A 56 2.10 -0.18 7.20
N LEU A 57 3.41 -0.32 7.40
CA LEU A 57 4.21 -1.42 6.88
C LEU A 57 4.82 -2.20 8.03
N ALA A 58 4.64 -3.52 8.02
CA ALA A 58 5.27 -4.47 8.93
C ALA A 58 6.29 -5.29 8.14
N VAL A 59 7.57 -5.21 8.47
CA VAL A 59 8.65 -5.79 7.68
C VAL A 59 9.66 -6.55 8.57
N ASN A 60 10.37 -7.54 7.98
CA ASN A 60 11.33 -8.36 8.72
C ASN A 60 12.64 -8.65 7.97
N GLY A 61 13.01 -7.82 7.00
CA GLY A 61 14.22 -8.02 6.19
C GLY A 61 13.97 -8.86 4.92
N ASN A 62 13.10 -9.86 4.98
CA ASN A 62 12.81 -10.75 3.86
C ASN A 62 11.44 -10.51 3.25
N ASP A 63 10.45 -10.24 4.09
CA ASP A 63 9.04 -10.14 3.71
C ASP A 63 8.38 -8.94 4.38
N GLY A 64 7.20 -8.58 3.92
CA GLY A 64 6.45 -7.48 4.51
C GLY A 64 4.95 -7.56 4.23
N LEU A 65 4.22 -6.90 5.13
CA LEU A 65 2.78 -6.72 5.04
C LEU A 65 2.46 -5.23 5.12
N TYR A 66 1.38 -4.83 4.47
CA TYR A 66 0.88 -3.46 4.58
C TYR A 66 -0.59 -3.43 4.99
N ALA A 67 -0.96 -2.31 5.56
CA ALA A 67 -2.32 -1.97 5.95
C ALA A 67 -2.49 -0.46 6.07
N THR A 68 -3.60 -0.03 6.63
CA THR A 68 -3.82 1.35 7.08
C THR A 68 -4.25 1.38 8.54
N CYS A 69 -4.42 2.56 9.10
CA CYS A 69 -4.81 2.73 10.50
C CYS A 69 -6.14 2.04 10.82
N GLY A 70 -6.20 1.38 11.96
CA GLY A 70 -7.38 0.64 12.42
C GLY A 70 -7.60 -0.71 11.76
N THR A 71 -6.72 -1.15 10.85
CA THR A 71 -6.85 -2.45 10.18
C THR A 71 -6.59 -3.60 11.15
N PRO A 72 -7.55 -4.53 11.38
CA PRO A 72 -7.31 -5.75 12.15
C PRO A 72 -6.25 -6.64 11.53
N GLU A 73 -5.50 -7.39 12.36
CA GLU A 73 -4.37 -8.24 11.95
C GLU A 73 -4.67 -9.12 10.73
N LYS A 74 -5.82 -9.80 10.72
CA LYS A 74 -6.23 -10.71 9.63
C LYS A 74 -6.42 -10.06 8.26
N PHE A 75 -6.43 -8.74 8.18
CA PHE A 75 -6.61 -7.99 6.92
C PHE A 75 -5.33 -7.31 6.43
N TRP A 76 -4.23 -7.46 7.15
CA TRP A 76 -2.92 -7.07 6.62
C TRP A 76 -2.57 -7.92 5.40
N ALA A 77 -2.03 -7.31 4.37
CA ALA A 77 -1.86 -7.95 3.07
C ALA A 77 -0.43 -7.82 2.56
N LYS A 78 -0.02 -8.77 1.72
CA LYS A 78 1.18 -8.65 0.90
C LYS A 78 0.91 -7.75 -0.29
N TRP A 79 1.93 -7.03 -0.72
CA TRP A 79 1.95 -6.31 -1.98
C TRP A 79 2.62 -7.16 -3.05
N VAL A 80 2.00 -7.28 -4.20
CA VAL A 80 2.61 -7.83 -5.41
C VAL A 80 2.61 -6.72 -6.44
N GLU A 81 3.79 -6.36 -6.94
CA GLU A 81 3.98 -5.27 -7.87
C GLU A 81 3.84 -5.77 -9.31
N GLU A 82 3.15 -5.02 -10.16
CA GLU A 82 2.90 -5.38 -11.56
C GLU A 82 3.46 -4.35 -12.56
N GLU A 83 3.93 -3.19 -12.09
CA GLU A 83 4.41 -2.09 -12.95
C GLU A 83 5.92 -1.85 -12.87
N ILE A 84 6.58 -2.28 -11.77
CA ILE A 84 8.03 -2.12 -11.58
C ILE A 84 8.72 -3.44 -11.89
N SER A 85 9.68 -3.42 -12.80
CA SER A 85 10.42 -4.60 -13.20
C SER A 85 11.50 -5.02 -12.19
N GLU A 86 11.88 -6.31 -12.19
CA GLU A 86 12.96 -6.82 -11.33
C GLU A 86 14.31 -6.08 -11.50
N PRO A 87 14.76 -5.75 -12.72
CA PRO A 87 15.96 -4.92 -12.90
C PRO A 87 15.86 -3.54 -12.25
N GLU A 88 14.67 -2.94 -12.28
CA GLU A 88 14.45 -1.63 -11.66
C GLU A 88 14.48 -1.72 -10.13
N PHE A 89 13.90 -2.74 -9.53
CA PHE A 89 14.05 -3.01 -8.10
C PHE A 89 15.53 -3.19 -7.71
N ALA A 90 16.28 -3.98 -8.47
CA ALA A 90 17.69 -4.19 -8.23
C ALA A 90 18.48 -2.88 -8.33
N ARG A 91 18.20 -2.06 -9.34
CA ARG A 91 18.81 -0.75 -9.52
C ARG A 91 18.54 0.19 -8.35
N LEU A 92 17.28 0.27 -7.89
CA LEU A 92 16.89 1.14 -6.78
C LEU A 92 17.50 0.68 -5.46
N LYS A 93 17.50 -0.63 -5.19
CA LYS A 93 18.08 -1.19 -3.97
C LYS A 93 19.58 -0.98 -3.90
N ASN A 94 20.28 -1.12 -5.01
CA ASN A 94 21.74 -1.02 -5.08
C ASN A 94 22.25 0.38 -5.46
N GLN A 95 21.37 1.38 -5.44
CA GLN A 95 21.75 2.76 -5.71
C GLN A 95 22.73 3.25 -4.63
N ALA A 96 23.90 3.68 -5.05
CA ALA A 96 24.91 4.22 -4.15
C ALA A 96 24.40 5.48 -3.45
N LEU A 97 24.56 5.53 -2.14
CA LEU A 97 24.26 6.73 -1.36
C LEU A 97 25.35 7.79 -1.57
N SER A 98 24.95 9.03 -1.73
CA SER A 98 25.87 10.15 -1.75
C SER A 98 26.56 10.35 -0.40
N PRO A 99 27.75 10.98 -0.33
CA PRO A 99 28.43 11.26 0.93
C PRO A 99 27.55 12.00 1.95
N LYS A 100 26.71 12.92 1.49
CA LYS A 100 25.77 13.66 2.33
C LYS A 100 24.67 12.77 2.90
N GLN A 101 24.14 11.83 2.13
CA GLN A 101 23.17 10.86 2.61
C GLN A 101 23.78 9.91 3.64
N ILE A 102 25.00 9.43 3.38
CA ILE A 102 25.76 8.60 4.33
C ILE A 102 25.97 9.35 5.65
N GLU A 103 26.38 10.62 5.59
CA GLU A 103 26.57 11.43 6.80
C GLU A 103 25.24 11.65 7.55
N ASN A 104 24.15 11.97 6.84
CA ASN A 104 22.84 12.16 7.46
C ASN A 104 22.31 10.88 8.12
N LEU A 105 22.54 9.70 7.54
CA LEU A 105 22.02 8.43 8.06
C LEU A 105 22.90 7.84 9.17
N PHE A 106 24.22 8.02 9.07
CA PHE A 106 25.19 7.33 9.91
C PHE A 106 26.11 8.25 10.70
N GLY A 107 26.07 9.58 10.50
CA GLY A 107 26.98 10.54 11.12
C GLY A 107 27.05 10.41 12.64
N ASP A 108 25.90 10.36 13.28
CA ASP A 108 25.72 10.23 14.74
C ASP A 108 25.58 8.77 15.22
N ARG A 109 25.78 7.77 14.34
CA ARG A 109 25.64 6.37 14.71
C ARG A 109 26.96 5.78 15.21
N PRO A 110 26.92 4.76 16.11
CA PRO A 110 28.10 4.05 16.57
C PRO A 110 28.97 3.52 15.41
N ALA A 111 30.26 3.43 15.65
CA ALA A 111 31.21 2.95 14.64
C ALA A 111 30.91 1.53 14.13
N SER A 112 30.31 0.67 14.97
CA SER A 112 29.85 -0.66 14.60
C SER A 112 28.81 -0.61 13.47
N ILE A 113 27.81 0.26 13.58
CA ILE A 113 26.75 0.42 12.54
C ILE A 113 27.34 0.96 11.23
N LYS A 114 28.28 1.92 11.30
CA LYS A 114 29.00 2.40 10.12
C LYS A 114 29.85 1.29 9.48
N GLY A 115 30.44 0.42 10.29
CA GLY A 115 31.19 -0.75 9.86
C GLY A 115 30.31 -1.78 9.17
N GLU A 116 29.15 -2.10 9.72
CA GLU A 116 28.17 -3.00 9.13
C GLU A 116 27.71 -2.50 7.76
N TYR A 117 27.36 -1.22 7.64
CA TYR A 117 26.99 -0.62 6.35
C TYR A 117 28.12 -0.75 5.31
N LYS A 118 29.37 -0.42 5.69
CA LYS A 118 30.51 -0.55 4.79
C LYS A 118 30.75 -1.99 4.34
N SER A 119 30.62 -2.94 5.26
CA SER A 119 30.77 -4.37 4.95
C SER A 119 29.66 -4.86 4.01
N LEU A 120 28.40 -4.38 4.22
CA LEU A 120 27.28 -4.71 3.37
C LEU A 120 27.51 -4.26 1.92
N ILE A 121 27.94 -3.01 1.72
CA ILE A 121 28.23 -2.46 0.38
C ILE A 121 29.46 -3.11 -0.26
N ALA A 122 30.48 -3.46 0.52
CA ALA A 122 31.69 -4.13 0.01
C ALA A 122 31.41 -5.59 -0.45
N GLY A 123 30.31 -6.19 0.02
CA GLY A 123 29.88 -7.54 -0.35
C GLY A 123 29.33 -7.68 -1.78
N GLY A 124 29.16 -6.59 -2.50
CA GLY A 124 28.56 -6.56 -3.85
C GLY A 124 27.08 -6.25 -3.82
N ASP A 125 26.41 -6.50 -4.95
CA ASP A 125 24.98 -6.19 -5.10
C ASP A 125 24.08 -6.98 -4.14
N LEU A 126 23.19 -6.28 -3.50
CA LEU A 126 22.22 -6.84 -2.56
C LEU A 126 21.04 -7.48 -3.32
N VAL A 127 20.64 -8.68 -2.90
CA VAL A 127 19.48 -9.37 -3.45
C VAL A 127 18.19 -8.65 -3.03
N VAL A 128 17.29 -8.44 -3.97
CA VAL A 128 15.97 -7.85 -3.72
C VAL A 128 15.09 -8.84 -2.99
N THR A 129 14.52 -8.42 -1.87
CA THR A 129 13.57 -9.21 -1.06
C THR A 129 12.14 -8.72 -1.26
N ASP A 130 11.15 -9.44 -0.76
CA ASP A 130 9.75 -8.99 -0.79
C ASP A 130 9.53 -7.75 0.08
N GLN A 131 10.32 -7.58 1.15
CA GLN A 131 10.37 -6.32 1.90
C GLN A 131 10.77 -5.14 1.02
N ASP A 132 11.82 -5.31 0.20
CA ASP A 132 12.29 -4.24 -0.68
C ASP A 132 11.25 -3.89 -1.73
N ARG A 133 10.61 -4.90 -2.35
CA ARG A 133 9.51 -4.69 -3.30
C ARG A 133 8.37 -3.91 -2.66
N LEU A 134 7.95 -4.31 -1.45
CA LEU A 134 6.90 -3.62 -0.71
C LEU A 134 7.24 -2.14 -0.46
N ILE A 135 8.43 -1.86 0.08
CA ILE A 135 8.86 -0.51 0.44
C ILE A 135 9.02 0.35 -0.82
N ILE A 136 9.74 -0.14 -1.83
CA ILE A 136 9.98 0.58 -3.07
C ILE A 136 8.66 0.86 -3.79
N SER A 137 7.75 -0.11 -3.88
CA SER A 137 6.48 0.07 -4.57
C SER A 137 5.57 1.09 -3.87
N LEU A 138 5.37 0.95 -2.56
CA LEU A 138 4.34 1.72 -1.85
C LEU A 138 4.80 3.11 -1.38
N LEU A 139 6.12 3.33 -1.25
CA LEU A 139 6.64 4.59 -0.73
C LEU A 139 7.23 5.50 -1.82
N GLN A 140 7.16 5.14 -3.10
CA GLN A 140 7.36 6.11 -4.16
C GLN A 140 6.31 7.23 -4.04
N PRO A 141 6.70 8.51 -4.14
CA PRO A 141 5.79 9.63 -3.92
C PRO A 141 4.49 9.55 -4.73
N GLU A 142 4.59 9.17 -6.00
CA GLU A 142 3.46 9.04 -6.93
C GLU A 142 2.50 7.92 -6.48
N ARG A 143 3.06 6.76 -6.13
CA ARG A 143 2.27 5.61 -5.65
C ARG A 143 1.64 5.90 -4.29
N LEU A 144 2.37 6.49 -3.36
CA LEU A 144 1.82 6.86 -2.05
C LEU A 144 0.68 7.86 -2.20
N LEU A 145 0.80 8.81 -3.12
CA LEU A 145 -0.24 9.79 -3.41
C LEU A 145 -1.46 9.11 -4.07
N GLU A 146 -1.24 8.22 -5.02
CA GLU A 146 -2.27 7.41 -5.68
C GLU A 146 -3.03 6.56 -4.66
N MET A 147 -2.32 5.83 -3.80
CA MET A 147 -2.91 5.01 -2.73
C MET A 147 -3.75 5.86 -1.76
N THR A 148 -3.27 7.05 -1.42
CA THR A 148 -3.98 7.97 -0.52
C THR A 148 -5.25 8.51 -1.16
N ARG A 149 -5.19 8.95 -2.41
CA ARG A 149 -6.29 9.63 -3.10
C ARG A 149 -7.33 8.67 -3.64
N LEU A 150 -6.90 7.62 -4.35
CA LEU A 150 -7.81 6.73 -5.09
C LEU A 150 -8.12 5.44 -4.35
N PHE A 151 -7.15 4.90 -3.62
CA PHE A 151 -7.19 3.56 -3.07
C PHE A 151 -7.30 3.49 -1.53
N THR A 152 -7.78 4.58 -0.92
CA THR A 152 -8.15 4.64 0.50
C THR A 152 -9.59 5.09 0.64
N LEU A 153 -10.36 4.39 1.48
CA LEU A 153 -11.76 4.69 1.81
C LEU A 153 -11.95 4.77 3.31
N PHE A 154 -13.03 5.43 3.73
CA PHE A 154 -13.51 5.45 5.10
C PHE A 154 -14.87 4.78 5.17
N ASP A 155 -14.92 3.59 5.74
CA ASP A 155 -16.15 2.86 5.98
C ASP A 155 -16.63 3.09 7.42
N LYS A 156 -17.94 3.31 7.61
CA LYS A 156 -18.51 3.61 8.94
C LYS A 156 -18.32 2.49 9.96
N LYS A 157 -18.20 1.23 9.50
CA LYS A 157 -18.04 0.05 10.35
C LYS A 157 -16.60 -0.45 10.42
N ALA A 158 -15.94 -0.51 9.27
CA ALA A 158 -14.59 -1.04 9.15
C ALA A 158 -13.50 0.02 9.39
N GLY A 159 -13.87 1.30 9.48
CA GLY A 159 -12.92 2.40 9.60
C GLY A 159 -12.19 2.69 8.29
N LYS A 160 -10.93 3.05 8.38
CA LYS A 160 -10.10 3.30 7.21
C LYS A 160 -9.73 1.99 6.52
N ILE A 161 -9.85 1.95 5.21
CA ILE A 161 -9.58 0.77 4.37
C ILE A 161 -8.62 1.20 3.27
N VAL A 162 -7.59 0.39 3.01
CA VAL A 162 -6.70 0.53 1.87
C VAL A 162 -6.90 -0.63 0.90
N ALA A 163 -6.87 -0.34 -0.40
CA ALA A 163 -7.03 -1.35 -1.44
C ALA A 163 -5.90 -2.37 -1.42
N ARG A 164 -6.20 -3.61 -1.79
CA ARG A 164 -5.21 -4.65 -2.04
C ARG A 164 -4.63 -4.49 -3.45
N TYR A 165 -3.41 -5.00 -3.68
CA TYR A 165 -2.72 -4.85 -4.97
C TYR A 165 -3.57 -5.26 -6.17
N GLN A 166 -4.28 -6.40 -6.09
CA GLN A 166 -5.14 -6.86 -7.19
C GLN A 166 -6.32 -5.93 -7.47
N GLN A 167 -6.77 -5.16 -6.47
CA GLN A 167 -7.78 -4.13 -6.69
C GLN A 167 -7.17 -2.91 -7.37
N VAL A 168 -5.98 -2.51 -6.94
CA VAL A 168 -5.25 -1.37 -7.52
C VAL A 168 -4.98 -1.63 -9.01
N PHE A 169 -4.29 -2.72 -9.35
CA PHE A 169 -3.93 -3.01 -10.73
C PHE A 169 -5.14 -3.35 -11.59
N GLY A 170 -6.13 -4.07 -11.05
CA GLY A 170 -7.37 -4.33 -11.77
C GLY A 170 -8.16 -3.05 -12.11
N ILE A 171 -8.18 -2.06 -11.22
CA ILE A 171 -8.82 -0.76 -11.47
C ILE A 171 -8.01 0.06 -12.48
N LYS A 172 -6.68 0.06 -12.40
CA LYS A 172 -5.82 0.74 -13.37
C LYS A 172 -6.03 0.18 -14.78
N ALA A 173 -6.04 -1.14 -14.93
CA ALA A 173 -6.32 -1.79 -16.22
C ALA A 173 -7.74 -1.47 -16.74
N LEU A 174 -8.75 -1.36 -15.85
CA LEU A 174 -10.08 -0.92 -16.25
C LEU A 174 -10.10 0.52 -16.75
N ILE A 175 -9.44 1.43 -16.02
CA ILE A 175 -9.38 2.84 -16.40
C ILE A 175 -8.72 2.97 -17.77
N GLU A 176 -7.61 2.30 -18.00
CA GLU A 176 -6.93 2.28 -19.29
C GLU A 176 -7.88 1.81 -20.39
N ARG A 177 -8.58 0.70 -20.18
CA ARG A 177 -9.48 0.12 -21.14
C ARG A 177 -10.67 1.02 -21.47
N ILE A 178 -11.33 1.60 -20.48
CA ILE A 178 -12.46 2.52 -20.73
C ILE A 178 -12.03 3.89 -21.26
N SER A 179 -10.75 4.23 -21.16
CA SER A 179 -10.19 5.43 -21.78
C SER A 179 -9.93 5.25 -23.26
N THR A 180 -9.94 4.01 -23.76
CA THR A 180 -9.79 3.66 -25.17
C THR A 180 -11.15 3.67 -25.86
N PHE A 181 -11.21 4.18 -27.09
CA PHE A 181 -12.40 4.19 -27.92
C PHE A 181 -12.24 3.21 -29.09
N ASP A 182 -13.29 2.48 -29.40
CA ASP A 182 -13.37 1.64 -30.57
C ASP A 182 -13.56 2.48 -31.86
N GLU A 183 -13.54 1.80 -33.04
CA GLU A 183 -13.75 2.46 -34.33
C GLU A 183 -15.12 3.16 -34.47
N LYS A 184 -16.09 2.82 -33.64
CA LYS A 184 -17.44 3.40 -33.59
C LYS A 184 -17.57 4.54 -32.60
N GLY A 185 -16.50 4.89 -31.90
CA GLY A 185 -16.48 5.92 -30.87
C GLY A 185 -17.11 5.48 -29.55
N SER A 186 -17.30 4.17 -29.32
CA SER A 186 -17.74 3.62 -28.03
C SER A 186 -16.54 3.27 -27.18
N ARG A 187 -16.67 3.42 -25.85
CA ARG A 187 -15.61 3.00 -24.93
C ARG A 187 -15.53 1.48 -24.85
N GLU A 188 -14.32 0.96 -24.75
CA GLU A 188 -14.14 -0.48 -24.59
C GLU A 188 -14.68 -0.95 -23.23
N GLY A 189 -15.38 -2.06 -23.24
CA GLY A 189 -15.86 -2.76 -22.05
C GLY A 189 -14.90 -3.85 -21.59
N GLY A 190 -15.17 -4.45 -20.44
CA GLY A 190 -14.35 -5.53 -19.89
C GLY A 190 -15.04 -6.31 -18.79
N VAL A 191 -14.39 -7.40 -18.36
CA VAL A 191 -14.79 -8.23 -17.23
C VAL A 191 -13.66 -8.29 -16.23
N ILE A 192 -13.95 -7.99 -14.95
CA ILE A 192 -13.04 -8.23 -13.84
C ILE A 192 -13.43 -9.54 -13.19
N TRP A 193 -12.49 -10.46 -13.16
CA TRP A 193 -12.63 -11.70 -12.43
C TRP A 193 -11.90 -11.61 -11.08
N HIS A 194 -12.66 -11.66 -9.99
CA HIS A 194 -12.12 -11.74 -8.64
C HIS A 194 -12.70 -12.94 -7.90
N THR A 195 -11.90 -13.61 -7.09
CA THR A 195 -12.35 -14.72 -6.24
C THR A 195 -13.40 -14.26 -5.23
N THR A 196 -14.22 -15.21 -4.74
CA THR A 196 -15.19 -14.91 -3.69
C THR A 196 -14.47 -14.43 -2.42
N GLY A 197 -15.00 -13.39 -1.77
CA GLY A 197 -14.38 -12.81 -0.57
C GLY A 197 -13.20 -11.86 -0.80
N SER A 198 -12.79 -11.60 -2.05
CA SER A 198 -11.68 -10.69 -2.38
C SER A 198 -12.00 -9.19 -2.27
N GLY A 199 -13.22 -8.83 -1.85
CA GLY A 199 -13.61 -7.43 -1.69
C GLY A 199 -14.16 -6.77 -2.95
N LYS A 200 -14.84 -7.51 -3.84
CA LYS A 200 -15.45 -6.99 -5.09
C LYS A 200 -16.26 -5.71 -4.89
N SER A 201 -17.05 -5.62 -3.83
CA SER A 201 -17.84 -4.42 -3.52
C SER A 201 -16.97 -3.20 -3.29
N PHE A 202 -15.86 -3.35 -2.56
CA PHE A 202 -14.88 -2.27 -2.39
C PHE A 202 -14.16 -1.94 -3.69
N THR A 203 -13.87 -2.92 -4.55
CA THR A 203 -13.31 -2.66 -5.88
C THR A 203 -14.23 -1.75 -6.70
N MET A 204 -15.54 -1.98 -6.67
CA MET A 204 -16.51 -1.11 -7.36
C MET A 204 -16.51 0.31 -6.80
N VAL A 205 -16.43 0.47 -5.47
CA VAL A 205 -16.36 1.79 -4.82
C VAL A 205 -15.06 2.51 -5.16
N PHE A 206 -13.90 1.83 -5.07
CA PHE A 206 -12.62 2.40 -5.48
C PHE A 206 -12.61 2.82 -6.94
N PHE A 207 -13.16 1.98 -7.81
CA PHE A 207 -13.28 2.29 -9.24
C PHE A 207 -14.15 3.54 -9.47
N SER A 208 -15.33 3.60 -8.87
CA SER A 208 -16.22 4.76 -9.00
C SER A 208 -15.58 6.04 -8.45
N LYS A 209 -14.86 5.94 -7.34
CA LYS A 209 -14.07 7.05 -6.80
C LYS A 209 -13.00 7.52 -7.79
N ALA A 210 -12.26 6.58 -8.38
CA ALA A 210 -11.24 6.89 -9.36
C ALA A 210 -11.81 7.60 -10.59
N LEU A 211 -12.97 7.17 -11.09
CA LEU A 211 -13.67 7.83 -12.21
C LEU A 211 -14.02 9.30 -11.94
N ILE A 212 -14.45 9.61 -10.71
CA ILE A 212 -14.80 10.98 -10.33
C ILE A 212 -13.55 11.86 -10.22
N TRP A 213 -12.42 11.28 -9.81
CA TRP A 213 -11.16 12.02 -9.61
C TRP A 213 -10.34 12.21 -10.89
N LEU A 214 -10.58 11.40 -11.92
CA LEU A 214 -9.91 11.54 -13.21
C LEU A 214 -10.65 12.59 -14.05
N GLU A 215 -9.97 13.66 -14.38
CA GLU A 215 -10.54 14.84 -15.08
C GLU A 215 -11.26 14.43 -16.38
N GLU A 216 -10.70 13.50 -17.14
CA GLU A 216 -11.25 12.99 -18.39
C GLU A 216 -12.57 12.21 -18.19
N LEU A 217 -12.81 11.67 -17.02
CA LEU A 217 -13.94 10.82 -16.66
C LEU A 217 -14.87 11.45 -15.62
N ALA A 218 -14.53 12.61 -15.09
CA ALA A 218 -15.26 13.25 -13.98
C ALA A 218 -16.74 13.57 -14.29
N LYS A 219 -17.13 13.62 -15.57
CA LYS A 219 -18.52 13.85 -16.02
C LYS A 219 -19.29 12.55 -16.29
N CYS A 220 -18.68 11.37 -16.09
CA CYS A 220 -19.36 10.10 -16.33
C CYS A 220 -20.45 9.85 -15.27
N ARG A 221 -21.48 9.10 -15.68
CA ARG A 221 -22.48 8.53 -14.75
C ARG A 221 -22.13 7.07 -14.50
N VAL A 222 -22.09 6.67 -13.26
CA VAL A 222 -21.89 5.27 -12.88
C VAL A 222 -23.26 4.66 -12.58
N ILE A 223 -23.65 3.62 -13.34
CA ILE A 223 -24.86 2.84 -13.10
C ILE A 223 -24.43 1.45 -12.67
N VAL A 224 -24.85 1.05 -11.47
CA VAL A 224 -24.57 -0.28 -10.94
C VAL A 224 -25.84 -1.12 -11.08
N VAL A 225 -25.72 -2.23 -11.81
CA VAL A 225 -26.84 -3.17 -12.03
C VAL A 225 -26.54 -4.45 -11.26
N THR A 226 -27.51 -4.92 -10.49
CA THR A 226 -27.43 -6.18 -9.74
C THR A 226 -28.64 -7.04 -10.08
N ASP A 227 -28.47 -8.35 -10.01
CA ASP A 227 -29.53 -9.33 -10.23
C ASP A 227 -30.28 -9.70 -8.93
N ARG A 228 -29.83 -9.20 -7.78
CA ARG A 228 -30.33 -9.58 -6.44
C ARG A 228 -30.49 -8.37 -5.55
N VAL A 229 -31.65 -8.26 -4.88
CA VAL A 229 -31.96 -7.18 -3.92
C VAL A 229 -30.99 -7.13 -2.73
N ASP A 230 -30.53 -8.29 -2.25
CA ASP A 230 -29.55 -8.37 -1.16
C ASP A 230 -28.21 -7.69 -1.57
N LEU A 231 -27.77 -7.93 -2.80
CA LEU A 231 -26.57 -7.32 -3.36
C LEU A 231 -26.73 -5.81 -3.54
N GLU A 232 -27.90 -5.36 -4.02
CA GLU A 232 -28.22 -3.94 -4.12
C GLU A 232 -28.09 -3.25 -2.76
N THR A 233 -28.72 -3.82 -1.73
CA THR A 233 -28.64 -3.27 -0.36
C THR A 233 -27.22 -3.25 0.18
N GLN A 234 -26.44 -4.30 -0.07
CA GLN A 234 -25.04 -4.37 0.34
C GLN A 234 -24.18 -3.33 -0.38
N LEU A 235 -24.31 -3.21 -1.70
CA LEU A 235 -23.57 -2.25 -2.51
C LEU A 235 -23.93 -0.82 -2.14
N SER A 236 -25.22 -0.48 -2.05
CA SER A 236 -25.67 0.86 -1.64
C SER A 236 -25.05 1.28 -0.30
N LYS A 237 -25.00 0.38 0.68
CA LYS A 237 -24.34 0.64 1.97
C LYS A 237 -22.85 0.85 1.82
N THR A 238 -22.18 0.07 0.99
CA THR A 238 -20.74 0.17 0.76
C THR A 238 -20.39 1.48 0.04
N PHE A 239 -21.16 1.88 -0.96
CA PHE A 239 -21.01 3.16 -1.65
C PHE A 239 -21.24 4.35 -0.70
N ALA A 240 -22.35 4.35 0.03
CA ALA A 240 -22.67 5.42 0.99
C ALA A 240 -21.63 5.55 2.10
N SER A 241 -21.04 4.44 2.57
CA SER A 241 -19.98 4.47 3.57
C SER A 241 -18.62 4.85 2.99
N GLY A 242 -18.37 4.56 1.72
CA GLY A 242 -17.15 4.93 1.00
C GLY A 242 -17.09 6.39 0.53
N GLY A 243 -18.18 7.15 0.70
CA GLY A 243 -18.26 8.56 0.34
C GLY A 243 -18.35 8.82 -1.17
N VAL A 244 -18.96 7.89 -1.91
CA VAL A 244 -19.20 7.96 -3.36
C VAL A 244 -20.70 7.99 -3.65
#